data_c947e5b7e3d7acdff6ad8eff8f564000
#
_entry.id   c947e5b7e3d7acdff6ad8eff8f564000
#
_cell.length_a   1.000
_cell.length_b   1.000
_cell.length_c   1.000
_cell.angle_alpha   90.00
_cell.angle_beta   90.00
_cell.angle_gamma   90.00
#
_symmetry.space_group_name_H-M   'P 1'
#
loop_
_entity.id
_entity.type
_entity.pdbx_description
1 polymer ?
#
loop_
_entity_poly.entity_id
_entity_poly.type
_entity_poly.pdbx_seq_one_letter_code
_entity_poly.pdbx_strand_id
1 'polypeptide(L)'
;MPVSTENIRRWIEQSDIDYITHYIKCWIPFNAWYNANYINLNTDREKINSIKNNGNTIRNKINTLMENTGQESLEFKSFLSSLHQELLNTDVQGSNGRIWFQDIVREVNPTNQITENFSRIRYFLNVTHIRGVVSNVQINLNRTTGNNGSVFNYTHNEYNLTHLTNDVNFGNLTNPQQAQVRFYFGQLKPMLIKDVIEINPSIDGQPQNHYPCDAHNFKRDLSNPNCYSIYVCKSLIEILYQLRNVLFHGELIPNEQNQRIYKNAFFCLKYLLNSLR
;
A
#
# COMPACT_ATOMS: atom_id res chain seq x y z
N MET A 1 -8.43 -9.94 -55.81
CA MET A 1 -7.93 -11.12 -55.07
C MET A 1 -8.77 -11.25 -53.80
N PRO A 2 -9.29 -12.42 -53.47
CA PRO A 2 -10.03 -12.57 -52.22
C PRO A 2 -9.06 -12.39 -51.04
N VAL A 3 -9.49 -11.65 -50.03
CA VAL A 3 -8.74 -11.46 -48.77
C VAL A 3 -8.65 -12.83 -48.06
N SER A 4 -7.46 -13.29 -47.71
CA SER A 4 -7.29 -14.58 -47.05
C SER A 4 -7.77 -14.50 -45.59
N THR A 5 -8.30 -15.59 -45.09
CA THR A 5 -8.71 -15.71 -43.66
C THR A 5 -7.53 -15.38 -42.72
N GLU A 6 -6.30 -15.73 -43.11
CA GLU A 6 -5.09 -15.42 -42.34
C GLU A 6 -4.83 -13.91 -42.27
N ASN A 7 -5.05 -13.18 -43.36
CA ASN A 7 -4.92 -11.71 -43.37
C ASN A 7 -5.98 -11.07 -42.47
N ILE A 8 -7.21 -11.58 -42.49
CA ILE A 8 -8.28 -11.10 -41.62
C ILE A 8 -7.87 -11.33 -40.13
N ARG A 9 -7.41 -12.53 -39.78
CA ARG A 9 -6.96 -12.86 -38.43
C ARG A 9 -5.83 -11.91 -37.99
N ARG A 10 -4.83 -11.69 -38.80
CA ARG A 10 -3.71 -10.78 -38.48
C ARG A 10 -4.16 -9.34 -38.29
N TRP A 11 -5.13 -8.85 -39.09
CA TRP A 11 -5.68 -7.52 -38.89
C TRP A 11 -6.50 -7.40 -37.61
N ILE A 12 -7.24 -8.45 -37.21
CA ILE A 12 -7.94 -8.49 -35.95
C ILE A 12 -6.92 -8.41 -34.81
N GLU A 13 -5.87 -9.23 -34.81
CA GLU A 13 -4.78 -9.20 -33.83
C GLU A 13 -4.08 -7.83 -33.74
N GLN A 14 -3.87 -7.18 -34.90
CA GLN A 14 -3.27 -5.84 -34.95
C GLN A 14 -4.23 -4.72 -34.53
N SER A 15 -5.54 -4.98 -34.51
CA SER A 15 -6.53 -4.02 -34.05
C SER A 15 -6.64 -3.95 -32.53
N ASP A 16 -6.08 -4.91 -31.81
CA ASP A 16 -6.08 -4.93 -30.35
C ASP A 16 -5.23 -3.79 -29.79
N ILE A 17 -5.78 -3.08 -28.83
CA ILE A 17 -5.10 -1.97 -28.19
C ILE A 17 -4.10 -2.52 -27.15
N ASP A 18 -2.81 -2.23 -27.36
CA ASP A 18 -1.78 -2.55 -26.37
C ASP A 18 -1.80 -1.55 -25.20
N TYR A 19 -2.59 -1.86 -24.18
CA TYR A 19 -2.70 -1.03 -22.99
C TYR A 19 -1.44 -1.01 -22.12
N ILE A 20 -0.57 -2.00 -22.22
CA ILE A 20 0.73 -2.00 -21.54
C ILE A 20 1.58 -0.83 -22.07
N THR A 21 1.72 -0.70 -23.38
CA THR A 21 2.42 0.42 -24.00
C THR A 21 1.74 1.76 -23.70
N HIS A 22 0.42 1.83 -23.74
CA HIS A 22 -0.31 3.05 -23.39
C HIS A 22 -0.11 3.46 -21.94
N TYR A 23 -0.05 2.51 -21.02
CA TYR A 23 0.25 2.77 -19.62
C TYR A 23 1.64 3.37 -19.44
N ILE A 24 2.66 2.81 -20.10
CA ILE A 24 4.04 3.36 -20.08
C ILE A 24 4.04 4.80 -20.62
N LYS A 25 3.36 5.07 -21.74
CA LYS A 25 3.24 6.42 -22.29
C LYS A 25 2.58 7.42 -21.33
N CYS A 26 1.63 6.99 -20.51
CA CYS A 26 1.04 7.81 -19.44
C CYS A 26 1.97 7.94 -18.22
N TRP A 27 2.78 6.93 -17.93
CA TRP A 27 3.74 7.00 -16.83
C TRP A 27 4.83 8.05 -17.06
N ILE A 28 5.28 8.25 -18.31
CA ILE A 28 6.33 9.22 -18.66
C ILE A 28 5.98 10.63 -18.17
N PRO A 29 4.86 11.27 -18.53
CA PRO A 29 4.51 12.60 -18.04
C PRO A 29 4.26 12.63 -16.54
N PHE A 30 3.73 11.56 -15.92
CA PHE A 30 3.60 11.46 -14.47
C PHE A 30 4.99 11.48 -13.79
N ASN A 31 5.93 10.70 -14.33
CA ASN A 31 7.31 10.68 -13.87
C ASN A 31 7.97 12.07 -14.01
N ALA A 32 7.83 12.71 -15.15
CA ALA A 32 8.36 14.06 -15.36
C ALA A 32 7.77 15.07 -14.37
N TRP A 33 6.46 15.00 -14.12
CA TRP A 33 5.79 15.87 -13.15
C TRP A 33 6.35 15.68 -11.74
N TYR A 34 6.44 14.45 -11.21
CA TYR A 34 6.91 14.28 -9.85
C TYR A 34 8.41 14.58 -9.71
N ASN A 35 9.22 14.36 -10.74
CA ASN A 35 10.62 14.75 -10.72
C ASN A 35 10.79 16.29 -10.66
N ALA A 36 9.95 17.03 -11.36
CA ALA A 36 9.96 18.50 -11.31
C ALA A 36 9.46 19.08 -9.96
N ASN A 37 8.49 18.40 -9.31
CA ASN A 37 7.88 18.91 -8.09
C ASN A 37 8.58 18.43 -6.80
N TYR A 38 9.36 17.37 -6.84
CA TYR A 38 10.04 16.78 -5.67
C TYR A 38 11.56 16.69 -5.89
N ILE A 39 12.17 17.81 -6.29
CA ILE A 39 13.60 17.92 -6.64
C ILE A 39 14.54 17.58 -5.46
N ASN A 40 14.09 17.76 -4.22
CA ASN A 40 14.87 17.48 -3.01
C ASN A 40 14.83 16.01 -2.58
N LEU A 41 14.11 15.15 -3.28
CA LEU A 41 14.02 13.72 -3.03
C LEU A 41 14.83 12.96 -4.08
N ASN A 42 15.63 11.99 -3.63
CA ASN A 42 16.62 11.35 -4.48
C ASN A 42 16.07 10.15 -5.26
N THR A 43 15.08 9.45 -4.72
CA THR A 43 14.57 8.20 -5.30
C THR A 43 13.11 8.33 -5.73
N ASP A 44 12.72 7.55 -6.73
CA ASP A 44 11.31 7.43 -7.15
C ASP A 44 10.42 7.01 -5.96
N ARG A 45 10.91 6.08 -5.13
CA ARG A 45 10.17 5.61 -3.95
C ARG A 45 9.88 6.74 -2.96
N GLU A 46 10.85 7.61 -2.68
CA GLU A 46 10.63 8.78 -1.80
C GLU A 46 9.62 9.75 -2.39
N LYS A 47 9.68 10.02 -3.70
CA LYS A 47 8.74 10.90 -4.41
C LYS A 47 7.32 10.33 -4.40
N ILE A 48 7.15 9.04 -4.70
CA ILE A 48 5.86 8.35 -4.65
C ILE A 48 5.29 8.36 -3.21
N ASN A 49 6.11 8.12 -2.21
CA ASN A 49 5.69 8.23 -0.81
C ASN A 49 5.25 9.66 -0.44
N SER A 50 5.94 10.67 -0.97
CA SER A 50 5.53 12.08 -0.78
C SER A 50 4.18 12.37 -1.44
N ILE A 51 3.94 11.88 -2.66
CA ILE A 51 2.67 12.02 -3.37
C ILE A 51 1.52 11.39 -2.57
N LYS A 52 1.73 10.19 -2.03
CA LYS A 52 0.71 9.46 -1.25
C LYS A 52 0.35 10.17 0.06
N ASN A 53 1.33 10.78 0.72
CA ASN A 53 1.17 11.22 2.11
C ASN A 53 0.94 12.74 2.25
N ASN A 54 1.34 13.55 1.26
CA ASN A 54 1.23 15.01 1.32
C ASN A 54 0.16 15.53 0.34
N GLY A 55 -0.39 16.72 0.62
CA GLY A 55 -1.30 17.42 -0.29
C GLY A 55 -0.58 17.78 -1.60
N ASN A 56 -1.19 17.48 -2.73
CA ASN A 56 -0.68 17.80 -4.06
C ASN A 56 -1.80 17.71 -5.12
N THR A 57 -1.50 18.15 -6.34
CA THR A 57 -2.48 18.21 -7.44
C THR A 57 -3.10 16.83 -7.74
N ILE A 58 -2.31 15.76 -7.78
CA ILE A 58 -2.79 14.39 -8.06
C ILE A 58 -3.74 13.92 -6.97
N ARG A 59 -3.37 14.09 -5.69
CA ARG A 59 -4.22 13.72 -4.56
C ARG A 59 -5.54 14.50 -4.56
N ASN A 60 -5.48 15.81 -4.84
CA ASN A 60 -6.67 16.65 -4.95
C ASN A 60 -7.57 16.17 -6.10
N LYS A 61 -7.00 15.80 -7.25
CA LYS A 61 -7.77 15.25 -8.38
C LYS A 61 -8.45 13.94 -8.00
N ILE A 62 -7.76 13.01 -7.34
CA ILE A 62 -8.38 11.76 -6.86
C ILE A 62 -9.56 12.08 -5.92
N ASN A 63 -9.35 12.98 -4.95
CA ASN A 63 -10.43 13.37 -4.04
C ASN A 63 -11.62 13.96 -4.80
N THR A 64 -11.40 14.87 -5.74
CA THR A 64 -12.45 15.43 -6.59
C THR A 64 -13.21 14.36 -7.38
N LEU A 65 -12.49 13.41 -7.99
CA LEU A 65 -13.09 12.32 -8.77
C LEU A 65 -13.91 11.35 -7.90
N MET A 66 -13.49 11.14 -6.66
CA MET A 66 -14.22 10.29 -5.72
C MET A 66 -15.46 10.98 -5.14
N GLU A 67 -15.39 12.28 -4.83
CA GLU A 67 -16.52 13.02 -4.22
C GLU A 67 -17.60 13.39 -5.24
N ASN A 68 -17.26 13.65 -6.49
CA ASN A 68 -18.21 14.09 -7.50
C ASN A 68 -18.99 12.93 -8.14
N THR A 69 -20.10 13.29 -8.83
CA THR A 69 -21.01 12.38 -9.54
C THR A 69 -21.09 12.68 -11.04
N GLY A 70 -20.28 13.60 -11.56
CA GLY A 70 -20.23 13.90 -13.00
C GLY A 70 -19.65 12.74 -13.81
N GLN A 71 -19.82 12.79 -15.14
CA GLN A 71 -19.42 11.73 -16.07
C GLN A 71 -17.96 11.28 -15.87
N GLU A 72 -17.01 12.24 -15.78
CA GLU A 72 -15.60 11.95 -15.55
C GLU A 72 -15.37 11.14 -14.25
N SER A 73 -16.10 11.48 -13.19
CA SER A 73 -16.01 10.82 -11.89
C SER A 73 -16.60 9.42 -11.92
N LEU A 74 -17.72 9.22 -12.61
CA LEU A 74 -18.34 7.89 -12.77
C LEU A 74 -17.42 6.97 -13.58
N GLU A 75 -16.86 7.44 -14.68
CA GLU A 75 -15.91 6.66 -15.50
C GLU A 75 -14.65 6.31 -14.71
N PHE A 76 -14.08 7.27 -13.97
CA PHE A 76 -12.93 6.99 -13.10
C PHE A 76 -13.24 5.93 -12.04
N LYS A 77 -14.37 6.01 -11.38
CA LYS A 77 -14.83 5.03 -10.37
C LYS A 77 -15.03 3.65 -10.98
N SER A 78 -15.56 3.59 -12.21
CA SER A 78 -15.73 2.34 -12.94
C SER A 78 -14.38 1.69 -13.28
N PHE A 79 -13.39 2.45 -13.77
CA PHE A 79 -12.05 1.92 -14.01
C PHE A 79 -11.33 1.52 -12.72
N LEU A 80 -11.53 2.26 -11.63
CA LEU A 80 -10.96 1.94 -10.32
C LEU A 80 -11.55 0.62 -9.78
N SER A 81 -12.85 0.43 -9.89
CA SER A 81 -13.54 -0.81 -9.51
C SER A 81 -13.07 -2.00 -10.37
N SER A 82 -12.97 -1.78 -11.68
CA SER A 82 -12.49 -2.81 -12.61
C SER A 82 -11.03 -3.17 -12.35
N LEU A 83 -10.16 -2.19 -12.04
CA LEU A 83 -8.76 -2.45 -11.64
C LEU A 83 -8.70 -3.31 -10.39
N HIS A 84 -9.51 -3.01 -9.39
CA HIS A 84 -9.59 -3.82 -8.17
C HIS A 84 -10.04 -5.25 -8.49
N GLN A 85 -11.09 -5.43 -9.29
CA GLN A 85 -11.61 -6.75 -9.66
C GLN A 85 -10.57 -7.58 -10.42
N GLU A 86 -9.88 -6.98 -11.40
CA GLU A 86 -8.85 -7.69 -12.16
C GLU A 86 -7.67 -8.11 -11.26
N LEU A 87 -7.24 -7.25 -10.32
CA LEU A 87 -6.19 -7.59 -9.36
C LEU A 87 -6.62 -8.63 -8.31
N LEU A 88 -7.93 -8.73 -8.01
CA LEU A 88 -8.45 -9.84 -7.20
C LEU A 88 -8.38 -11.17 -7.93
N ASN A 89 -8.67 -11.16 -9.23
CA ASN A 89 -8.74 -12.37 -10.06
C ASN A 89 -7.36 -12.83 -10.56
N THR A 90 -6.34 -11.97 -10.43
CA THR A 90 -4.99 -12.22 -10.98
C THR A 90 -3.95 -12.13 -9.87
N ASP A 91 -3.05 -13.10 -9.82
CA ASP A 91 -1.92 -13.08 -8.88
C ASP A 91 -0.72 -12.36 -9.49
N VAL A 92 -0.80 -11.03 -9.56
CA VAL A 92 0.33 -10.20 -10.00
C VAL A 92 1.30 -10.03 -8.85
N GLN A 93 2.50 -10.59 -8.99
CA GLN A 93 3.56 -10.48 -8.00
C GLN A 93 4.44 -9.28 -8.29
N GLY A 94 4.73 -8.49 -7.26
CA GLY A 94 5.74 -7.44 -7.28
C GLY A 94 6.85 -7.74 -6.29
N SER A 95 7.86 -6.89 -6.21
CA SER A 95 9.02 -7.05 -5.31
C SER A 95 8.65 -7.16 -3.82
N ASN A 96 7.47 -6.69 -3.41
CA ASN A 96 6.99 -6.69 -2.02
C ASN A 96 5.81 -7.64 -1.79
N GLY A 97 5.59 -8.60 -2.68
CA GLY A 97 4.45 -9.53 -2.67
C GLY A 97 3.37 -9.17 -3.68
N ARG A 98 2.19 -9.74 -3.50
CA ARG A 98 1.04 -9.56 -4.41
C ARG A 98 0.61 -8.10 -4.51
N ILE A 99 0.34 -7.64 -5.74
CA ILE A 99 -0.19 -6.31 -6.03
C ILE A 99 -1.72 -6.37 -6.01
N TRP A 100 -2.32 -5.82 -4.97
CA TRP A 100 -3.77 -5.74 -4.81
C TRP A 100 -4.15 -4.61 -3.84
N PHE A 101 -5.43 -4.27 -3.73
CA PHE A 101 -5.88 -3.19 -2.83
C PHE A 101 -5.87 -3.58 -1.35
N GLN A 102 -5.86 -4.87 -1.03
CA GLN A 102 -5.73 -5.34 0.35
C GLN A 102 -4.27 -5.18 0.81
N ASP A 103 -4.08 -4.90 2.09
CA ASP A 103 -2.76 -4.80 2.76
C ASP A 103 -1.79 -3.75 2.18
N ILE A 104 -2.20 -2.99 1.17
CA ILE A 104 -1.32 -2.03 0.48
C ILE A 104 -1.15 -0.72 1.24
N VAL A 105 -2.18 -0.29 2.00
CA VAL A 105 -2.12 0.91 2.82
C VAL A 105 -1.68 0.55 4.22
N ARG A 106 -0.44 0.92 4.54
CA ARG A 106 0.16 0.68 5.85
C ARG A 106 0.51 2.01 6.50
N GLU A 107 0.10 2.17 7.75
CA GLU A 107 0.36 3.37 8.55
C GLU A 107 1.11 2.99 9.83
N VAL A 108 1.96 3.90 10.30
CA VAL A 108 2.65 3.71 11.58
C VAL A 108 1.61 3.58 12.69
N ASN A 109 1.73 2.55 13.49
CA ASN A 109 0.92 2.43 14.71
C ASN A 109 1.38 3.49 15.72
N PRO A 110 0.51 4.38 16.21
CA PRO A 110 0.90 5.36 17.23
C PRO A 110 1.26 4.71 18.56
N THR A 111 0.76 3.48 18.83
CA THR A 111 1.03 2.73 20.08
C THR A 111 2.10 1.68 19.81
N ASN A 112 3.36 2.11 19.82
CA ASN A 112 4.51 1.24 19.54
C ASN A 112 5.31 0.86 20.77
N GLN A 113 4.73 0.99 21.96
CA GLN A 113 5.41 0.70 23.23
C GLN A 113 4.53 -0.17 24.13
N ILE A 114 5.15 -1.16 24.75
CA ILE A 114 4.56 -1.97 25.81
C ILE A 114 5.46 -1.84 27.04
N THR A 115 4.85 -1.60 28.19
CA THR A 115 5.53 -1.60 29.48
C THR A 115 4.66 -2.38 30.46
N GLU A 116 5.11 -3.59 30.79
CA GLU A 116 4.35 -4.52 31.63
C GLU A 116 5.25 -5.18 32.67
N ASN A 117 4.65 -5.54 33.81
CA ASN A 117 5.33 -6.27 34.87
C ASN A 117 4.79 -7.70 34.94
N PHE A 118 5.66 -8.67 34.85
CA PHE A 118 5.31 -10.09 35.01
C PHE A 118 6.41 -10.83 35.75
N SER A 119 6.05 -11.61 36.75
CA SER A 119 6.98 -12.44 37.56
C SER A 119 8.21 -11.69 38.09
N ARG A 120 8.02 -10.50 38.64
CA ARG A 120 9.08 -9.61 39.17
C ARG A 120 10.08 -9.12 38.09
N ILE A 121 9.67 -9.16 36.84
CA ILE A 121 10.40 -8.61 35.68
C ILE A 121 9.53 -7.53 35.06
N ARG A 122 10.14 -6.37 34.80
CA ARG A 122 9.57 -5.31 33.95
C ARG A 122 9.99 -5.56 32.53
N TYR A 123 9.02 -5.73 31.64
CA TYR A 123 9.19 -5.85 30.20
C TYR A 123 8.93 -4.48 29.58
N PHE A 124 9.91 -3.96 28.91
CA PHE A 124 9.81 -2.75 28.10
C PHE A 124 10.13 -3.10 26.66
N LEU A 125 9.17 -2.92 25.79
CA LEU A 125 9.33 -3.13 24.34
C LEU A 125 8.92 -1.83 23.65
N ASN A 126 9.73 -1.37 22.70
CA ASN A 126 9.46 -0.14 21.96
C ASN A 126 9.91 -0.28 20.51
N VAL A 127 9.11 0.27 19.59
CA VAL A 127 9.46 0.36 18.16
C VAL A 127 9.41 1.80 17.71
N THR A 128 10.48 2.28 17.12
CA THR A 128 10.56 3.61 16.53
C THR A 128 10.59 3.54 15.00
N HIS A 129 10.12 4.59 14.38
CA HIS A 129 10.02 4.71 12.93
C HIS A 129 10.74 5.96 12.44
N ILE A 130 11.37 5.85 11.28
CA ILE A 130 11.87 6.99 10.50
C ILE A 130 11.20 6.94 9.13
N ARG A 131 10.55 8.04 8.75
CA ARG A 131 9.82 8.16 7.46
C ARG A 131 8.83 7.01 7.20
N GLY A 132 8.16 6.52 8.24
CA GLY A 132 7.16 5.46 8.15
C GLY A 132 7.70 4.04 8.05
N VAL A 133 9.02 3.86 8.21
CA VAL A 133 9.68 2.55 8.23
C VAL A 133 10.23 2.29 9.64
N VAL A 134 10.13 1.05 10.12
CA VAL A 134 10.76 0.66 11.39
C VAL A 134 12.26 0.97 11.31
N SER A 135 12.75 1.71 12.28
CA SER A 135 14.15 2.11 12.36
C SER A 135 14.87 1.52 13.56
N ASN A 136 14.13 1.22 14.63
CA ASN A 136 14.70 0.59 15.80
C ASN A 136 13.63 -0.17 16.58
N VAL A 137 13.97 -1.37 17.00
CA VAL A 137 13.21 -2.22 17.93
C VAL A 137 14.06 -2.40 19.17
N GLN A 138 13.54 -2.01 20.31
CA GLN A 138 14.23 -2.11 21.61
C GLN A 138 13.42 -2.97 22.56
N ILE A 139 14.11 -3.90 23.25
CA ILE A 139 13.52 -4.74 24.29
C ILE A 139 14.45 -4.72 25.50
N ASN A 140 13.90 -4.34 26.65
CA ASN A 140 14.63 -4.32 27.92
C ASN A 140 13.84 -5.08 28.97
N LEU A 141 14.45 -6.06 29.59
CA LEU A 141 13.93 -6.78 30.74
C LEU A 141 14.74 -6.42 31.97
N ASN A 142 14.09 -5.89 32.99
CA ASN A 142 14.75 -5.48 34.22
C ASN A 142 14.04 -6.13 35.43
N ARG A 143 14.78 -6.51 36.45
CA ARG A 143 14.20 -6.97 37.71
C ARG A 143 13.49 -5.81 38.41
N THR A 144 12.30 -6.06 38.94
CA THR A 144 11.53 -5.07 39.72
C THR A 144 11.85 -5.09 41.22
N THR A 145 12.65 -6.06 41.70
CA THR A 145 13.03 -6.24 43.09
C THR A 145 14.53 -6.54 43.17
N GLY A 146 15.17 -6.10 44.23
CA GLY A 146 16.62 -6.23 44.45
C GLY A 146 17.41 -5.13 43.76
N ASN A 147 18.61 -5.40 43.24
CA ASN A 147 19.51 -4.42 42.63
C ASN A 147 19.11 -3.97 41.20
N ASN A 148 17.84 -3.99 40.84
CA ASN A 148 17.29 -3.56 39.56
C ASN A 148 18.16 -3.95 38.34
N GLY A 149 18.76 -5.14 38.39
CA GLY A 149 19.69 -5.60 37.33
C GLY A 149 18.98 -5.89 36.02
N SER A 150 19.65 -5.52 34.92
CA SER A 150 19.19 -5.90 33.59
C SER A 150 19.25 -7.42 33.43
N VAL A 151 18.18 -7.99 32.91
CA VAL A 151 18.03 -9.43 32.61
C VAL A 151 18.29 -9.69 31.14
N PHE A 152 17.82 -8.77 30.28
CA PHE A 152 17.97 -8.89 28.83
C PHE A 152 17.86 -7.51 28.17
N ASN A 153 18.71 -7.26 27.20
CA ASN A 153 18.66 -6.09 26.35
C ASN A 153 18.81 -6.54 24.91
N TYR A 154 17.95 -6.04 24.04
CA TYR A 154 17.97 -6.31 22.61
C TYR A 154 17.69 -5.02 21.84
N THR A 155 18.41 -4.83 20.74
CA THR A 155 18.20 -3.71 19.83
C THR A 155 18.44 -4.19 18.40
N HIS A 156 17.51 -3.87 17.50
CA HIS A 156 17.60 -4.22 16.09
C HIS A 156 16.89 -3.16 15.23
N ASN A 157 17.32 -3.01 13.98
CA ASN A 157 16.76 -2.04 13.04
C ASN A 157 15.49 -2.54 12.30
N GLU A 158 15.10 -3.79 12.50
CA GLU A 158 13.93 -4.40 11.88
C GLU A 158 13.03 -5.09 12.92
N TYR A 159 11.73 -5.05 12.68
CA TYR A 159 10.77 -5.82 13.46
C TYR A 159 10.73 -7.27 12.97
N ASN A 160 11.64 -8.08 13.48
CA ASN A 160 11.89 -9.45 13.02
C ASN A 160 11.96 -10.43 14.20
N LEU A 161 10.91 -11.24 14.36
CA LEU A 161 10.84 -12.24 15.44
C LEU A 161 11.92 -13.32 15.32
N THR A 162 12.25 -13.75 14.12
CA THR A 162 13.28 -14.76 13.88
C THR A 162 14.64 -14.25 14.32
N HIS A 163 14.98 -13.00 14.01
CA HIS A 163 16.22 -12.38 14.48
C HIS A 163 16.26 -12.30 16.01
N LEU A 164 15.16 -11.86 16.64
CA LEU A 164 15.05 -11.80 18.10
C LEU A 164 15.26 -13.19 18.75
N THR A 165 14.60 -14.21 18.23
CA THR A 165 14.67 -15.57 18.81
C THR A 165 16.00 -16.28 18.57
N ASN A 166 16.77 -15.85 17.59
CA ASN A 166 18.12 -16.35 17.31
C ASN A 166 19.23 -15.57 18.06
N ASP A 167 18.86 -14.51 18.78
CA ASP A 167 19.82 -13.79 19.62
C ASP A 167 20.32 -14.68 20.77
N VAL A 168 21.63 -14.72 20.97
CA VAL A 168 22.28 -15.57 21.99
C VAL A 168 21.77 -15.25 23.39
N ASN A 169 21.58 -13.96 23.71
CA ASN A 169 21.09 -13.53 25.01
C ASN A 169 19.62 -13.86 25.21
N PHE A 170 18.82 -13.92 24.13
CA PHE A 170 17.45 -14.42 24.20
C PHE A 170 17.42 -15.90 24.58
N GLY A 171 18.36 -16.71 24.05
CA GLY A 171 18.50 -18.12 24.40
C GLY A 171 18.83 -18.35 25.91
N ASN A 172 19.45 -17.38 26.58
CA ASN A 172 19.77 -17.45 28.00
C ASN A 172 18.58 -17.13 28.93
N LEU A 173 17.47 -16.62 28.39
CA LEU A 173 16.24 -16.40 29.16
C LEU A 173 15.59 -17.72 29.54
N THR A 174 14.90 -17.76 30.68
CA THR A 174 14.07 -18.92 31.06
C THR A 174 12.90 -19.08 30.08
N ASN A 175 12.39 -20.31 29.93
CA ASN A 175 11.25 -20.57 29.04
C ASN A 175 10.05 -19.67 29.29
N PRO A 176 9.61 -19.37 30.54
CA PRO A 176 8.53 -18.41 30.79
C PRO A 176 8.86 -16.99 30.32
N GLN A 177 10.12 -16.53 30.49
CA GLN A 177 10.56 -15.22 30.02
C GLN A 177 10.56 -15.12 28.50
N GLN A 178 11.08 -16.14 27.80
CA GLN A 178 11.04 -16.21 26.34
C GLN A 178 9.59 -16.19 25.80
N ALA A 179 8.70 -16.97 26.41
CA ALA A 179 7.29 -16.99 26.04
C ALA A 179 6.64 -15.61 26.22
N GLN A 180 6.92 -14.93 27.33
CA GLN A 180 6.37 -13.61 27.61
C GLN A 180 6.92 -12.53 26.67
N VAL A 181 8.21 -12.57 26.32
CA VAL A 181 8.80 -11.67 25.32
C VAL A 181 8.14 -11.88 23.96
N ARG A 182 8.00 -13.13 23.47
CA ARG A 182 7.31 -13.43 22.20
C ARG A 182 5.87 -12.93 22.20
N PHE A 183 5.15 -13.10 23.31
CA PHE A 183 3.77 -12.63 23.46
C PHE A 183 3.69 -11.10 23.32
N TYR A 184 4.47 -10.34 24.08
CA TYR A 184 4.48 -8.88 24.00
C TYR A 184 5.02 -8.38 22.65
N PHE A 185 6.05 -9.02 22.11
CA PHE A 185 6.54 -8.70 20.76
C PHE A 185 5.43 -8.82 19.73
N GLY A 186 4.66 -9.89 19.74
CA GLY A 186 3.52 -10.08 18.81
C GLY A 186 2.39 -9.06 18.99
N GLN A 187 2.29 -8.41 20.15
CA GLN A 187 1.28 -7.37 20.41
C GLN A 187 1.67 -5.99 19.87
N LEU A 188 2.95 -5.72 19.64
CA LEU A 188 3.43 -4.39 19.21
C LEU A 188 2.89 -3.92 17.87
N LYS A 189 2.57 -4.73 16.93
CA LYS A 189 2.03 -4.36 15.60
C LYS A 189 2.56 -3.01 15.09
N PRO A 190 3.83 -2.88 14.73
CA PRO A 190 4.45 -1.58 14.37
C PRO A 190 3.74 -0.84 13.25
N MET A 191 3.12 -1.58 12.33
CA MET A 191 2.35 -1.04 11.21
C MET A 191 0.90 -1.53 11.30
N LEU A 192 -0.04 -0.61 11.11
CA LEU A 192 -1.46 -0.91 10.95
C LEU A 192 -1.79 -1.01 9.47
N ILE A 193 -2.43 -2.08 9.08
CA ILE A 193 -3.02 -2.23 7.77
C ILE A 193 -4.37 -1.49 7.77
N LYS A 194 -4.60 -0.67 6.76
CA LYS A 194 -5.86 0.06 6.58
C LYS A 194 -6.64 -0.55 5.43
N ASP A 195 -7.86 -0.93 5.71
CA ASP A 195 -8.79 -1.41 4.69
C ASP A 195 -9.11 -0.29 3.71
N VAL A 196 -9.00 -0.59 2.43
CA VAL A 196 -9.34 0.32 1.32
C VAL A 196 -10.75 0.04 0.80
N ILE A 197 -11.21 -1.21 0.97
CA ILE A 197 -12.54 -1.66 0.55
C ILE A 197 -13.43 -1.74 1.78
N GLU A 198 -14.63 -1.18 1.68
CA GLU A 198 -15.65 -1.28 2.72
C GLU A 198 -16.56 -2.48 2.44
N ILE A 199 -16.46 -3.49 3.28
CA ILE A 199 -17.22 -4.75 3.13
C ILE A 199 -18.64 -4.59 3.68
N ASN A 200 -18.81 -3.76 4.72
CA ASN A 200 -20.08 -3.52 5.37
C ASN A 200 -20.48 -2.05 5.20
N PRO A 201 -21.03 -1.65 4.04
CA PRO A 201 -21.45 -0.27 3.81
C PRO A 201 -22.51 0.13 4.84
N SER A 202 -22.50 1.40 5.23
CA SER A 202 -23.42 1.94 6.23
C SER A 202 -24.88 1.78 5.79
N ILE A 203 -25.73 1.53 6.77
CA ILE A 203 -27.19 1.43 6.62
C ILE A 203 -27.77 2.84 6.44
N ASP A 204 -28.93 2.94 5.78
CA ASP A 204 -29.63 4.19 5.53
C ASP A 204 -29.72 5.12 6.74
N GLY A 205 -29.48 6.42 6.52
CA GLY A 205 -29.54 7.46 7.53
C GLY A 205 -28.24 7.76 8.27
N GLN A 206 -27.16 7.00 8.02
CA GLN A 206 -25.83 7.28 8.55
C GLN A 206 -24.94 7.95 7.49
N PRO A 207 -23.94 8.76 7.89
CA PRO A 207 -22.95 9.25 6.94
C PRO A 207 -22.34 8.08 6.18
N GLN A 208 -22.32 8.16 4.85
CA GLN A 208 -21.73 7.11 4.04
C GLN A 208 -20.24 7.03 4.30
N ASN A 209 -19.77 5.90 4.81
CA ASN A 209 -18.36 5.60 5.07
C ASN A 209 -17.65 5.02 3.83
N HIS A 210 -18.29 5.06 2.66
CA HIS A 210 -17.79 4.48 1.42
C HIS A 210 -18.17 5.30 0.19
N TYR A 211 -17.43 5.03 -0.89
CA TYR A 211 -17.73 5.46 -2.24
C TYR A 211 -18.23 4.25 -3.04
N PRO A 212 -19.47 4.25 -3.52
CA PRO A 212 -19.93 3.21 -4.43
C PRO A 212 -19.22 3.36 -5.78
N CYS A 213 -18.54 2.31 -6.21
CA CYS A 213 -17.81 2.24 -7.46
C CYS A 213 -18.17 0.91 -8.14
N ASP A 214 -19.21 0.91 -8.95
CA ASP A 214 -19.79 -0.27 -9.59
C ASP A 214 -19.98 -1.45 -8.62
N ALA A 215 -19.17 -2.51 -8.77
CA ALA A 215 -19.27 -3.73 -7.94
C ALA A 215 -18.61 -3.59 -6.54
N HIS A 216 -17.93 -2.50 -6.25
CA HIS A 216 -17.12 -2.36 -5.04
C HIS A 216 -17.41 -1.05 -4.29
N ASN A 217 -17.26 -1.10 -2.97
CA ASN A 217 -17.34 0.06 -2.11
C ASN A 217 -15.95 0.42 -1.59
N PHE A 218 -15.40 1.54 -2.05
CA PHE A 218 -14.12 2.03 -1.55
C PHE A 218 -14.32 2.82 -0.28
N LYS A 219 -13.46 2.59 0.71
CA LYS A 219 -13.58 3.18 2.04
C LYS A 219 -13.36 4.68 2.03
N ARG A 220 -14.22 5.40 2.75
CA ARG A 220 -14.14 6.83 3.02
C ARG A 220 -13.59 7.05 4.42
N ASP A 221 -12.56 7.87 4.55
CA ASP A 221 -12.01 8.23 5.86
C ASP A 221 -12.68 9.48 6.42
N LEU A 222 -13.77 9.31 7.16
CA LEU A 222 -14.52 10.41 7.76
C LEU A 222 -13.73 11.17 8.84
N SER A 223 -12.63 10.62 9.34
CA SER A 223 -11.75 11.29 10.31
C SER A 223 -10.82 12.31 9.65
N ASN A 224 -10.73 12.34 8.33
CA ASN A 224 -9.85 13.21 7.55
C ASN A 224 -10.65 14.21 6.70
N PRO A 225 -11.10 15.34 7.25
CA PRO A 225 -11.96 16.29 6.54
C PRO A 225 -11.30 16.94 5.31
N ASN A 226 -9.97 16.90 5.22
CA ASN A 226 -9.23 17.45 4.08
C ASN A 226 -9.10 16.48 2.89
N CYS A 227 -9.35 15.20 3.09
CA CYS A 227 -9.29 14.19 2.04
C CYS A 227 -9.95 12.89 2.51
N TYR A 228 -11.25 12.78 2.37
CA TYR A 228 -11.99 11.56 2.73
C TYR A 228 -11.55 10.34 1.91
N SER A 229 -11.01 10.56 0.71
CA SER A 229 -10.51 9.50 -0.19
C SER A 229 -9.04 9.11 0.05
N ILE A 230 -8.49 9.39 1.23
CA ILE A 230 -7.05 9.21 1.52
C ILE A 230 -6.57 7.76 1.29
N TYR A 231 -7.38 6.76 1.64
CA TYR A 231 -7.01 5.36 1.43
C TYR A 231 -7.02 4.99 -0.05
N VAL A 232 -7.97 5.53 -0.83
CA VAL A 232 -7.99 5.38 -2.30
C VAL A 232 -6.75 6.05 -2.92
N CYS A 233 -6.41 7.26 -2.49
CA CYS A 233 -5.21 7.97 -2.95
C CYS A 233 -3.94 7.15 -2.71
N LYS A 234 -3.76 6.68 -1.47
CA LYS A 234 -2.55 5.91 -1.08
C LYS A 234 -2.46 4.59 -1.84
N SER A 235 -3.56 3.86 -1.94
CA SER A 235 -3.59 2.55 -2.58
C SER A 235 -3.42 2.65 -4.11
N LEU A 236 -4.18 3.52 -4.77
CA LEU A 236 -4.11 3.66 -6.22
C LEU A 236 -2.70 4.07 -6.69
N ILE A 237 -2.11 5.09 -6.05
CA ILE A 237 -0.76 5.56 -6.42
C ILE A 237 0.27 4.44 -6.18
N GLU A 238 0.16 3.69 -5.09
CA GLU A 238 1.04 2.56 -4.81
C GLU A 238 0.89 1.45 -5.84
N ILE A 239 -0.34 1.05 -6.18
CA ILE A 239 -0.62 0.03 -7.20
C ILE A 239 -0.05 0.46 -8.56
N LEU A 240 -0.32 1.69 -8.99
CA LEU A 240 0.21 2.20 -10.25
C LEU A 240 1.74 2.15 -10.26
N TYR A 241 2.40 2.53 -9.17
CA TYR A 241 3.85 2.46 -9.07
C TYR A 241 4.39 1.01 -9.11
N GLN A 242 3.74 0.09 -8.42
CA GLN A 242 4.15 -1.33 -8.42
C GLN A 242 3.93 -1.98 -9.79
N LEU A 243 2.81 -1.71 -10.46
CA LEU A 243 2.57 -2.19 -11.83
C LEU A 243 3.63 -1.67 -12.80
N ARG A 244 4.06 -0.41 -12.66
CA ARG A 244 5.19 0.11 -13.45
C ARG A 244 6.49 -0.66 -13.18
N ASN A 245 6.78 -0.95 -11.93
CA ASN A 245 8.00 -1.65 -11.57
C ASN A 245 8.04 -3.07 -12.16
N VAL A 246 6.95 -3.82 -12.06
CA VAL A 246 6.84 -5.17 -12.66
C VAL A 246 7.12 -5.14 -14.18
N LEU A 247 6.64 -4.11 -14.89
CA LEU A 247 6.95 -3.92 -16.31
C LEU A 247 8.45 -3.68 -16.57
N PHE A 248 9.05 -2.75 -15.80
CA PHE A 248 10.43 -2.35 -16.05
C PHE A 248 11.45 -3.41 -15.62
N HIS A 249 11.07 -4.31 -14.71
CA HIS A 249 11.90 -5.44 -14.32
C HIS A 249 11.69 -6.68 -15.22
N GLY A 250 10.74 -6.63 -16.17
CA GLY A 250 10.46 -7.74 -17.06
C GLY A 250 9.79 -8.94 -16.37
N GLU A 251 9.18 -8.72 -15.22
CA GLU A 251 8.53 -9.75 -14.40
C GLU A 251 7.11 -10.08 -14.91
N LEU A 252 6.58 -9.28 -15.83
CA LEU A 252 5.23 -9.43 -16.38
C LEU A 252 5.22 -10.30 -17.62
N ILE A 253 4.32 -11.29 -17.65
CA ILE A 253 4.01 -12.04 -18.87
C ILE A 253 2.93 -11.29 -19.64
N PRO A 254 3.18 -10.81 -20.89
CA PRO A 254 2.16 -10.16 -21.71
C PRO A 254 1.07 -11.17 -22.09
N ASN A 255 -0.12 -11.03 -21.54
CA ASN A 255 -1.29 -11.85 -21.86
C ASN A 255 -2.57 -10.99 -21.75
N GLU A 256 -3.71 -11.52 -22.18
CA GLU A 256 -4.99 -10.81 -22.15
C GLU A 256 -5.40 -10.36 -20.75
N GLN A 257 -5.14 -11.17 -19.73
CA GLN A 257 -5.48 -10.84 -18.35
C GLN A 257 -4.70 -9.63 -17.86
N ASN A 258 -3.39 -9.59 -18.14
CA ASN A 258 -2.55 -8.45 -17.81
C ASN A 258 -2.94 -7.22 -18.68
N GLN A 259 -3.31 -7.40 -19.94
CA GLN A 259 -3.83 -6.29 -20.76
C GLN A 259 -5.07 -5.63 -20.12
N ARG A 260 -5.99 -6.41 -19.49
CA ARG A 260 -7.15 -5.85 -18.78
C ARG A 260 -6.75 -5.06 -17.53
N ILE A 261 -5.77 -5.53 -16.76
CA ILE A 261 -5.22 -4.79 -15.61
C ILE A 261 -4.64 -3.45 -16.08
N TYR A 262 -3.78 -3.49 -17.11
CA TYR A 262 -3.12 -2.28 -17.61
C TYR A 262 -4.08 -1.33 -18.33
N LYS A 263 -5.16 -1.82 -18.93
CA LYS A 263 -6.26 -0.99 -19.44
C LYS A 263 -6.83 -0.11 -18.32
N ASN A 264 -7.22 -0.73 -17.23
CA ASN A 264 -7.85 -0.02 -16.11
C ASN A 264 -6.84 0.90 -15.40
N ALA A 265 -5.60 0.46 -15.22
CA ALA A 265 -4.52 1.28 -14.67
C ALA A 265 -4.21 2.50 -15.56
N PHE A 266 -4.16 2.31 -16.89
CA PHE A 266 -3.99 3.38 -17.87
C PHE A 266 -5.08 4.43 -17.75
N PHE A 267 -6.35 4.04 -17.73
CA PHE A 267 -7.44 5.01 -17.62
C PHE A 267 -7.43 5.72 -16.27
N CYS A 268 -7.21 5.02 -15.15
CA CYS A 268 -7.03 5.67 -13.86
C CYS A 268 -5.92 6.74 -13.92
N LEU A 269 -4.74 6.39 -14.41
CA LEU A 269 -3.62 7.33 -14.54
C LEU A 269 -3.94 8.48 -15.50
N LYS A 270 -4.61 8.20 -16.62
CA LYS A 270 -5.00 9.20 -17.62
C LYS A 270 -5.89 10.30 -17.03
N TYR A 271 -6.87 9.94 -16.21
CA TYR A 271 -7.72 10.92 -15.52
C TYR A 271 -6.91 11.80 -14.55
N LEU A 272 -5.90 11.24 -13.89
CA LEU A 272 -5.03 12.01 -13.00
C LEU A 272 -4.17 13.01 -13.79
N LEU A 273 -3.63 12.60 -14.92
CA LEU A 273 -2.81 13.47 -15.78
C LEU A 273 -3.58 14.67 -16.35
N ASN A 274 -4.90 14.57 -16.51
CA ASN A 274 -5.71 15.69 -16.98
C ASN A 274 -5.66 16.90 -16.02
N SER A 275 -5.32 16.70 -14.76
CA SER A 275 -5.15 17.79 -13.77
C SER A 275 -3.78 18.48 -13.85
N LEU A 276 -2.86 17.97 -14.66
CA LEU A 276 -1.49 18.49 -14.80
C LEU A 276 -1.32 19.38 -16.06
N ARG A 277 -2.39 19.56 -16.82
CA ARG A 277 -2.43 20.37 -18.04
C ARG A 277 -2.65 21.85 -17.76
#